data_91c6380cf68f07e4ba8720360f190534
#
_entry.id   91c6380cf68f07e4ba8720360f190534
#
_cell.length_a   1.000
_cell.length_b   1.000
_cell.length_c   1.000
_cell.angle_alpha   90.00
_cell.angle_beta   90.00
_cell.angle_gamma   90.00
#
_symmetry.space_group_name_H-M   'P 1'
#
loop_
_entity.id
_entity.type
_entity.pdbx_description
1 polymer ?
#
loop_
_entity_poly.entity_id
_entity_poly.type
_entity_poly.pdbx_seq_one_letter_code
_entity_poly.pdbx_strand_id
1 'polypeptide(L)'
;MMLRHTLATLAYRSAKVVRDAPADFSTFTPTPGSRSAGQILAHMGDLMDWSVSIVEDKQTWHDSTPLAWDADTRRFFAGLAKFDQLLAGPRDAAPGLREGTEEKLFQGPVSDALTHVGQLAILRRIAGAPIKGENYFAADVKAGRVGQDQTPPKKQF
;
A
#
# COMPACT_ATOMS: atom_id res chain seq x y z
N MET A 1 -2.92 11.50 14.87
CA MET A 1 -1.90 10.44 14.84
C MET A 1 -1.29 10.37 13.44
N MET A 2 0.01 10.58 13.34
CA MET A 2 0.72 10.71 12.06
C MET A 2 0.66 9.41 11.23
N LEU A 3 0.87 8.24 11.87
CA LEU A 3 0.91 6.95 11.17
C LEU A 3 -0.40 6.66 10.42
N ARG A 4 -1.57 6.90 11.03
CA ARG A 4 -2.87 6.73 10.36
C ARG A 4 -3.04 7.65 9.14
N HIS A 5 -2.53 8.89 9.21
CA HIS A 5 -2.53 9.78 8.05
C HIS A 5 -1.60 9.26 6.95
N THR A 6 -0.46 8.67 7.33
CA THR A 6 0.47 8.03 6.38
C THR A 6 -0.18 6.82 5.70
N LEU A 7 -0.95 5.98 6.43
CA LEU A 7 -1.70 4.88 5.82
C LEU A 7 -2.75 5.39 4.80
N ALA A 8 -3.46 6.46 5.13
CA ALA A 8 -4.40 7.09 4.20
C ALA A 8 -3.68 7.66 2.96
N THR A 9 -2.46 8.20 3.13
CA THR A 9 -1.62 8.66 2.02
C THR A 9 -1.18 7.49 1.15
N LEU A 10 -0.75 6.39 1.76
CA LEU A 10 -0.40 5.16 1.05
C LEU A 10 -1.61 4.63 0.26
N ALA A 11 -2.79 4.55 0.89
CA ALA A 11 -4.02 4.11 0.21
C ALA A 11 -4.37 5.00 -0.99
N TYR A 12 -4.31 6.33 -0.82
CA TYR A 12 -4.61 7.29 -1.89
C TYR A 12 -3.70 7.09 -3.10
N ARG A 13 -2.39 6.98 -2.86
CA ARG A 13 -1.40 6.79 -3.93
C ARG A 13 -1.48 5.41 -4.57
N SER A 14 -1.69 4.36 -3.76
CA SER A 14 -1.84 2.99 -4.24
C SER A 14 -3.08 2.83 -5.12
N ALA A 15 -4.24 3.38 -4.71
CA ALA A 15 -5.46 3.34 -5.50
C ALA A 15 -5.26 3.91 -6.91
N LYS A 16 -4.42 4.92 -7.05
CA LYS A 16 -4.11 5.55 -8.33
C LYS A 16 -3.27 4.66 -9.24
N VAL A 17 -2.30 3.93 -8.69
CA VAL A 17 -1.41 3.08 -9.51
C VAL A 17 -2.02 1.73 -9.86
N VAL A 18 -2.95 1.21 -9.04
CA VAL A 18 -3.58 -0.08 -9.31
C VAL A 18 -4.81 0.02 -10.21
N ARG A 19 -5.50 1.18 -10.21
CA ARG A 19 -6.71 1.40 -11.00
C ARG A 19 -6.41 1.37 -12.49
N ASP A 20 -7.30 0.75 -13.26
CA ASP A 20 -7.24 0.71 -14.73
C ASP A 20 -5.86 0.24 -15.26
N ALA A 21 -5.24 -0.71 -14.55
CA ALA A 21 -4.02 -1.34 -15.01
C ALA A 21 -4.31 -2.21 -16.26
N PRO A 22 -3.40 -2.26 -17.25
CA PRO A 22 -3.56 -3.17 -18.38
C PRO A 22 -3.75 -4.63 -17.93
N ALA A 23 -4.47 -5.42 -18.72
CA ALA A 23 -4.81 -6.81 -18.36
C ALA A 23 -3.56 -7.68 -18.11
N ASP A 24 -2.47 -7.42 -18.81
CA ASP A 24 -1.18 -8.12 -18.73
C ASP A 24 -0.19 -7.48 -17.76
N PHE A 25 -0.57 -6.39 -17.08
CA PHE A 25 0.33 -5.61 -16.22
C PHE A 25 0.90 -6.43 -15.05
N SER A 26 0.13 -7.37 -14.52
CA SER A 26 0.61 -8.23 -13.42
C SER A 26 1.90 -8.99 -13.75
N THR A 27 2.06 -9.42 -15.01
CA THR A 27 3.24 -10.16 -15.48
C THR A 27 4.33 -9.26 -16.06
N PHE A 28 4.06 -7.97 -16.21
CA PHE A 28 5.00 -7.02 -16.79
C PHE A 28 6.27 -6.88 -15.95
N THR A 29 7.42 -7.03 -16.59
CA THR A 29 8.76 -6.80 -16.02
C THR A 29 9.51 -5.81 -16.91
N PRO A 30 10.22 -4.80 -16.36
CA PRO A 30 10.97 -3.84 -17.17
C PRO A 30 12.23 -4.44 -17.80
N THR A 31 12.85 -5.41 -17.13
CA THR A 31 14.05 -6.14 -17.59
C THR A 31 14.04 -7.56 -17.06
N PRO A 32 14.74 -8.50 -17.73
CA PRO A 32 14.93 -9.85 -17.21
C PRO A 32 15.52 -9.85 -15.78
N GLY A 33 14.94 -10.65 -14.88
CA GLY A 33 15.37 -10.75 -13.47
C GLY A 33 14.81 -9.68 -12.53
N SER A 34 14.08 -8.66 -13.05
CA SER A 34 13.33 -7.72 -12.19
C SER A 34 12.07 -8.38 -11.66
N ARG A 35 11.58 -7.86 -10.53
CA ARG A 35 10.22 -8.19 -10.05
C ARG A 35 9.18 -7.73 -11.06
N SER A 36 8.16 -8.56 -11.31
CA SER A 36 6.97 -8.14 -12.05
C SER A 36 6.10 -7.20 -11.22
N ALA A 37 5.20 -6.47 -11.88
CA ALA A 37 4.25 -5.62 -11.17
C ALA A 37 3.38 -6.44 -10.18
N GLY A 38 2.98 -7.65 -10.53
CA GLY A 38 2.25 -8.56 -9.64
C GLY A 38 3.08 -8.98 -8.42
N GLN A 39 4.36 -9.30 -8.60
CA GLN A 39 5.26 -9.62 -7.48
C GLN A 39 5.43 -8.43 -6.52
N ILE A 40 5.49 -7.20 -7.05
CA ILE A 40 5.55 -6.00 -6.23
C ILE A 40 4.25 -5.82 -5.45
N LEU A 41 3.10 -5.98 -6.09
CA LEU A 41 1.80 -5.82 -5.42
C LEU A 41 1.56 -6.91 -4.35
N ALA A 42 1.93 -8.17 -4.62
CA ALA A 42 1.86 -9.25 -3.65
C ALA A 42 2.73 -8.94 -2.42
N HIS A 43 3.96 -8.46 -2.63
CA HIS A 43 4.85 -8.03 -1.56
C HIS A 43 4.27 -6.85 -0.74
N MET A 44 3.62 -5.88 -1.39
CA MET A 44 2.92 -4.81 -0.67
C MET A 44 1.80 -5.38 0.23
N GLY A 45 1.10 -6.43 -0.21
CA GLY A 45 0.16 -7.17 0.62
C GLY A 45 0.84 -7.81 1.85
N ASP A 46 1.98 -8.47 1.65
CA ASP A 46 2.77 -9.08 2.73
C ASP A 46 3.23 -8.05 3.76
N LEU A 47 3.63 -6.84 3.33
CA LEU A 47 4.01 -5.74 4.22
C LEU A 47 2.84 -5.31 5.11
N MET A 48 1.61 -5.28 4.59
CA MET A 48 0.43 -4.92 5.38
C MET A 48 0.04 -6.04 6.35
N ASP A 49 0.08 -7.30 5.92
CA ASP A 49 -0.18 -8.45 6.79
C ASP A 49 0.87 -8.53 7.92
N TRP A 50 2.13 -8.28 7.60
CA TRP A 50 3.21 -8.21 8.59
C TRP A 50 2.97 -7.07 9.59
N SER A 51 2.59 -5.88 9.12
CA SER A 51 2.26 -4.74 10.00
C SER A 51 1.13 -5.09 10.98
N VAL A 52 0.07 -5.73 10.49
CA VAL A 52 -1.04 -6.21 11.30
C VAL A 52 -0.53 -7.22 12.35
N SER A 53 0.28 -8.20 11.95
CA SER A 53 0.82 -9.22 12.85
C SER A 53 1.72 -8.63 13.95
N ILE A 54 2.51 -7.59 13.63
CA ILE A 54 3.31 -6.85 14.64
C ILE A 54 2.38 -6.17 15.65
N VAL A 55 1.34 -5.48 15.19
CA VAL A 55 0.38 -4.78 16.06
C VAL A 55 -0.40 -5.75 16.95
N GLU A 56 -0.70 -6.95 16.45
CA GLU A 56 -1.34 -8.03 17.20
C GLU A 56 -0.38 -8.81 18.11
N ASP A 57 0.91 -8.43 18.18
CA ASP A 57 2.00 -9.12 18.93
C ASP A 57 2.23 -10.58 18.49
N LYS A 58 2.05 -10.85 17.19
CA LYS A 58 2.22 -12.20 16.59
C LYS A 58 3.38 -12.31 15.61
N GLN A 59 3.92 -11.20 15.18
CA GLN A 59 5.05 -10.98 14.25
C GLN A 59 5.33 -12.15 13.29
N THR A 60 4.50 -12.27 12.25
CA THR A 60 4.60 -13.32 11.23
C THR A 60 4.88 -12.68 9.87
N TRP A 61 5.92 -13.18 9.17
CA TRP A 61 6.23 -12.80 7.79
C TRP A 61 5.77 -13.88 6.81
N HIS A 62 5.24 -13.46 5.67
CA HIS A 62 4.93 -14.30 4.53
C HIS A 62 5.65 -13.77 3.29
N ASP A 63 6.00 -14.67 2.37
CA ASP A 63 6.56 -14.35 1.06
C ASP A 63 5.61 -14.94 0.01
N SER A 64 4.59 -14.18 -0.32
CA SER A 64 3.44 -14.67 -1.09
C SER A 64 3.74 -14.75 -2.58
N THR A 65 3.29 -15.82 -3.21
CA THR A 65 3.21 -15.90 -4.67
C THR A 65 2.11 -14.97 -5.16
N PRO A 66 2.35 -14.20 -6.26
CA PRO A 66 1.34 -13.32 -6.81
C PRO A 66 0.04 -14.05 -7.17
N LEU A 67 -1.08 -13.44 -6.81
CA LEU A 67 -2.43 -13.82 -7.23
C LEU A 67 -2.81 -13.06 -8.52
N ALA A 68 -4.08 -13.18 -8.94
CA ALA A 68 -4.62 -12.27 -9.93
C ALA A 68 -4.57 -10.82 -9.43
N TRP A 69 -4.30 -9.85 -10.33
CA TRP A 69 -4.12 -8.43 -10.00
C TRP A 69 -5.18 -7.87 -9.06
N ASP A 70 -6.45 -8.15 -9.35
CA ASP A 70 -7.57 -7.68 -8.53
C ASP A 70 -7.62 -8.37 -7.15
N ALA A 71 -7.16 -9.62 -7.07
CA ALA A 71 -7.12 -10.35 -5.80
C ALA A 71 -6.03 -9.79 -4.87
N ASP A 72 -4.82 -9.54 -5.38
CA ASP A 72 -3.76 -8.88 -4.62
C ASP A 72 -4.10 -7.43 -4.28
N THR A 73 -4.77 -6.71 -5.20
CA THR A 73 -5.29 -5.37 -4.91
C THR A 73 -6.25 -5.39 -3.71
N ARG A 74 -7.23 -6.29 -3.71
CA ARG A 74 -8.18 -6.43 -2.57
C ARG A 74 -7.45 -6.82 -1.29
N ARG A 75 -6.50 -7.75 -1.35
CA ARG A 75 -5.69 -8.19 -0.20
C ARG A 75 -4.93 -7.02 0.41
N PHE A 76 -4.22 -6.25 -0.41
CA PHE A 76 -3.46 -5.09 0.05
C PHE A 76 -4.37 -4.05 0.77
N PHE A 77 -5.50 -3.67 0.18
CA PHE A 77 -6.41 -2.70 0.80
C PHE A 77 -7.12 -3.26 2.04
N ALA A 78 -7.41 -4.56 2.08
CA ALA A 78 -7.94 -5.20 3.28
C ALA A 78 -6.93 -5.17 4.43
N GLY A 79 -5.65 -5.45 4.16
CA GLY A 79 -4.55 -5.32 5.11
C GLY A 79 -4.40 -3.90 5.64
N LEU A 80 -4.43 -2.89 4.75
CA LEU A 80 -4.42 -1.47 5.13
C LEU A 80 -5.60 -1.10 6.05
N ALA A 81 -6.80 -1.55 5.71
CA ALA A 81 -8.00 -1.27 6.50
C ALA A 81 -7.92 -1.90 7.89
N LYS A 82 -7.47 -3.15 7.97
CA LYS A 82 -7.26 -3.85 9.25
C LYS A 82 -6.19 -3.16 10.08
N PHE A 83 -5.08 -2.73 9.48
CA PHE A 83 -4.01 -2.01 10.16
C PHE A 83 -4.51 -0.65 10.71
N ASP A 84 -5.18 0.16 9.89
CA ASP A 84 -5.77 1.45 10.35
C ASP A 84 -6.80 1.23 11.47
N GLN A 85 -7.61 0.19 11.38
CA GLN A 85 -8.60 -0.16 12.40
C GLN A 85 -7.95 -0.48 13.75
N LEU A 86 -6.86 -1.25 13.76
CA LEU A 86 -6.09 -1.56 14.97
C LEU A 86 -5.48 -0.30 15.58
N LEU A 87 -4.93 0.61 14.76
CA LEU A 87 -4.38 1.87 15.21
C LEU A 87 -5.47 2.85 15.74
N ALA A 88 -6.70 2.72 15.27
CA ALA A 88 -7.84 3.54 15.71
C ALA A 88 -8.51 2.99 16.96
N GLY A 89 -8.34 1.71 17.23
CA GLY A 89 -8.99 0.99 18.30
C GLY A 89 -8.39 1.23 19.69
N PRO A 90 -8.97 0.60 20.70
CA PRO A 90 -8.43 0.65 22.05
C PRO A 90 -7.08 -0.07 22.14
N ARG A 91 -6.24 0.32 23.09
CA ARG A 91 -4.84 -0.14 23.21
C ARG A 91 -4.73 -1.65 23.47
N ASP A 92 -5.69 -2.23 24.14
CA ASP A 92 -5.77 -3.68 24.38
C ASP A 92 -6.03 -4.51 23.12
N ALA A 93 -6.62 -3.92 22.08
CA ALA A 93 -6.76 -4.54 20.76
C ALA A 93 -5.45 -4.50 19.93
N ALA A 94 -4.43 -3.80 20.40
CA ALA A 94 -3.17 -3.58 19.72
C ALA A 94 -1.96 -3.82 20.66
N PRO A 95 -1.81 -5.03 21.23
CA PRO A 95 -0.81 -5.31 22.27
C PRO A 95 0.63 -5.12 21.80
N GLY A 96 0.90 -5.23 20.51
CA GLY A 96 2.20 -5.01 19.90
C GLY A 96 2.59 -3.53 19.77
N LEU A 97 1.66 -2.58 19.95
CA LEU A 97 1.97 -1.14 19.93
C LEU A 97 2.61 -0.70 21.26
N ARG A 98 3.91 -0.95 21.38
CA ARG A 98 4.74 -0.49 22.49
C ARG A 98 5.44 0.82 22.11
N GLU A 99 6.17 1.41 23.06
CA GLU A 99 7.01 2.58 22.78
C GLU A 99 7.98 2.29 21.61
N GLY A 100 8.06 3.22 20.66
CA GLY A 100 8.89 3.10 19.46
C GLY A 100 8.36 2.15 18.37
N THR A 101 7.23 1.47 18.57
CA THR A 101 6.69 0.55 17.55
C THR A 101 6.12 1.30 16.35
N GLU A 102 5.47 2.44 16.55
CA GLU A 102 4.89 3.24 15.46
C GLU A 102 5.98 3.76 14.51
N GLU A 103 7.12 4.19 15.05
CA GLU A 103 8.28 4.62 14.27
C GLU A 103 8.85 3.47 13.44
N LYS A 104 8.96 2.26 14.00
CA LYS A 104 9.43 1.06 13.29
C LYS A 104 8.46 0.63 12.20
N LEU A 105 7.15 0.71 12.45
CA LEU A 105 6.13 0.45 11.43
C LEU A 105 6.19 1.46 10.29
N PHE A 106 6.46 2.73 10.61
CA PHE A 106 6.67 3.76 9.59
C PHE A 106 7.95 3.51 8.78
N GLN A 107 9.10 3.37 9.46
CA GLN A 107 10.41 3.25 8.78
C GLN A 107 10.56 1.96 7.96
N GLY A 108 9.91 0.87 8.39
CA GLY A 108 9.94 -0.44 7.72
C GLY A 108 8.77 -0.57 6.73
N PRO A 109 7.71 -1.33 7.09
CA PRO A 109 6.71 -1.77 6.11
C PRO A 109 5.97 -0.64 5.40
N VAL A 110 5.71 0.49 6.06
CA VAL A 110 4.94 1.59 5.44
C VAL A 110 5.79 2.36 4.45
N SER A 111 7.04 2.68 4.78
CA SER A 111 7.96 3.37 3.86
C SER A 111 8.35 2.49 2.69
N ASP A 112 8.52 1.18 2.91
CA ASP A 112 8.77 0.22 1.83
C ASP A 112 7.57 0.15 0.86
N ALA A 113 6.35 0.03 1.38
CA ALA A 113 5.15 0.06 0.54
C ALA A 113 5.02 1.36 -0.27
N LEU A 114 5.35 2.53 0.30
CA LEU A 114 5.38 3.81 -0.43
C LEU A 114 6.42 3.81 -1.55
N THR A 115 7.59 3.20 -1.33
CA THR A 115 8.62 3.02 -2.35
C THR A 115 8.10 2.15 -3.51
N HIS A 116 7.41 1.07 -3.19
CA HIS A 116 6.79 0.18 -4.17
C HIS A 116 5.67 0.84 -4.98
N VAL A 117 4.90 1.75 -4.39
CA VAL A 117 3.95 2.59 -5.16
C VAL A 117 4.66 3.38 -6.26
N GLY A 118 5.81 3.97 -5.95
CA GLY A 118 6.64 4.66 -6.94
C GLY A 118 7.15 3.73 -8.04
N GLN A 119 7.57 2.51 -7.70
CA GLN A 119 7.97 1.50 -8.67
C GLN A 119 6.81 1.11 -9.59
N LEU A 120 5.62 0.83 -9.07
CA LEU A 120 4.44 0.54 -9.87
C LEU A 120 4.07 1.70 -10.81
N ALA A 121 4.20 2.96 -10.35
CA ALA A 121 3.94 4.13 -11.19
C ALA A 121 4.93 4.22 -12.38
N ILE A 122 6.21 3.89 -12.16
CA ILE A 122 7.22 3.82 -13.23
C ILE A 122 6.91 2.66 -14.17
N LEU A 123 6.61 1.48 -13.66
CA LEU A 123 6.25 0.31 -14.47
C LEU A 123 5.02 0.59 -15.34
N ARG A 124 3.99 1.28 -14.83
CA ARG A 124 2.84 1.75 -15.60
C ARG A 124 3.27 2.61 -16.80
N ARG A 125 4.23 3.53 -16.57
CA ARG A 125 4.74 4.40 -17.65
C ARG A 125 5.48 3.60 -18.72
N ILE A 126 6.34 2.66 -18.30
CA ILE A 126 7.12 1.81 -19.22
C ILE A 126 6.18 0.88 -19.99
N ALA A 127 5.13 0.38 -19.37
CA ALA A 127 4.10 -0.46 -19.99
C ALA A 127 3.12 0.32 -20.90
N GLY A 128 3.34 1.63 -21.13
CA GLY A 128 2.50 2.43 -22.01
C GLY A 128 1.17 2.88 -21.43
N ALA A 129 0.94 2.70 -20.12
CA ALA A 129 -0.28 3.07 -19.42
C ALA A 129 0.00 4.03 -18.23
N PRO A 130 0.61 5.20 -18.48
CA PRO A 130 1.02 6.11 -17.41
C PRO A 130 -0.16 6.65 -16.62
N ILE A 131 0.04 6.85 -15.32
CA ILE A 131 -0.88 7.63 -14.49
C ILE A 131 -0.55 9.12 -14.63
N LYS A 132 -1.57 9.98 -14.56
CA LYS A 132 -1.38 11.44 -14.58
C LYS A 132 -0.66 11.91 -13.31
N GLY A 133 0.22 12.89 -13.47
CA GLY A 133 0.85 13.61 -12.36
C GLY A 133 -0.17 14.34 -11.51
N GLU A 134 0.13 14.54 -10.23
CA GLU A 134 -0.76 15.22 -9.29
C GLU A 134 0.03 15.97 -8.23
N ASN A 135 -0.47 17.13 -7.84
CA ASN A 135 0.01 17.83 -6.66
C ASN A 135 -0.62 17.20 -5.40
N TYR A 136 0.08 16.22 -4.81
CA TYR A 136 -0.39 15.51 -3.61
C TYR A 136 -0.50 16.40 -2.37
N PHE A 137 0.13 17.57 -2.33
CA PHE A 137 -0.08 18.54 -1.25
C PHE A 137 -1.51 19.08 -1.23
N ALA A 138 -2.14 19.19 -2.40
CA ALA A 138 -3.53 19.63 -2.54
C ALA A 138 -4.55 18.49 -2.42
N ALA A 139 -4.10 17.22 -2.36
CA ALA A 139 -4.99 16.07 -2.33
C ALA A 139 -5.83 16.01 -1.04
N ASP A 140 -7.07 15.53 -1.17
CA ASP A 140 -7.94 15.29 -0.02
C ASP A 140 -7.66 13.91 0.59
N VAL A 141 -6.59 13.85 1.40
CA VAL A 141 -6.23 12.64 2.16
C VAL A 141 -6.74 12.77 3.59
N LYS A 142 -7.44 11.73 4.07
CA LYS A 142 -8.08 11.75 5.40
C LYS A 142 -7.79 10.45 6.15
N ALA A 143 -7.26 10.54 7.36
CA ALA A 143 -7.04 9.38 8.22
C ALA A 143 -8.34 8.57 8.37
N GLY A 144 -8.27 7.26 8.23
CA GLY A 144 -9.41 6.35 8.18
C GLY A 144 -9.96 6.07 6.78
N ARG A 145 -9.60 6.86 5.74
CA ARG A 145 -9.93 6.56 4.35
C ARG A 145 -8.79 5.75 3.74
N VAL A 146 -8.79 4.46 3.98
CA VAL A 146 -7.72 3.53 3.58
C VAL A 146 -8.18 2.46 2.59
N GLY A 147 -9.40 2.57 2.07
CA GLY A 147 -9.94 1.68 1.04
C GLY A 147 -9.48 2.05 -0.38
N GLN A 148 -9.92 1.25 -1.34
CA GLN A 148 -9.64 1.45 -2.77
C GLN A 148 -10.37 2.68 -3.34
N ASP A 149 -11.54 3.01 -2.78
CA ASP A 149 -12.32 4.17 -3.20
C ASP A 149 -11.75 5.44 -2.57
N GLN A 150 -11.17 6.28 -3.43
CA GLN A 150 -10.53 7.54 -3.04
C GLN A 150 -11.21 8.73 -3.73
N THR A 151 -11.05 9.91 -3.13
CA THR A 151 -11.53 11.15 -3.74
C THR A 151 -10.84 11.43 -5.08
N PRO A 152 -11.55 12.06 -6.04
CA PRO A 152 -10.92 12.52 -7.26
C PRO A 152 -9.74 13.48 -6.98
N PRO A 153 -8.71 13.45 -7.82
CA PRO A 153 -7.59 14.38 -7.72
C PRO A 153 -8.05 15.85 -7.83
N LYS A 154 -7.60 16.70 -6.91
CA LYS A 154 -7.92 18.16 -6.94
C LYS A 154 -7.08 18.93 -7.93
N LYS A 155 -5.84 18.55 -8.16
CA LYS A 155 -4.91 19.25 -9.06
C LYS A 155 -4.01 18.26 -9.78
N GLN A 156 -4.38 17.94 -11.01
CA GLN A 156 -3.59 17.12 -11.94
C GLN A 156 -2.85 17.99 -12.96
N PHE A 157 -1.76 17.45 -13.52
CA PHE A 157 -0.95 18.06 -14.59
C PHE A 157 -0.36 16.96 -15.50
#